data_0a798607808b9d12b04aa29352e52eee
#
_entry.id   0a798607808b9d12b04aa29352e52eee
#
_cell.length_a   1.000
_cell.length_b   1.000
_cell.length_c   1.000
_cell.angle_alpha   90.00
_cell.angle_beta   90.00
_cell.angle_gamma   90.00
#
_symmetry.space_group_name_H-M   'P 1'
#
loop_
_entity.id
_entity.type
_entity.pdbx_description
1 polymer ?
#
loop_
_entity_poly.entity_id
_entity_poly.type
_entity_poly.pdbx_seq_one_letter_code
_entity_poly.pdbx_strand_id
1 'polypeptide(L)'
;MSVIFSRAPLRISLGGGGTDLPSYYADHGGFLVAGAIDKYIYMLMHTVFQRRYKMKYSETEDVDEVSEISHPILRETLLRHWRGNPLEIASVADVPAGTGMGSSGAFTVALLKGLAHARRTSITQGALADAACEIEIDVLHEPCGKQDPYVAAHGGICAYTFEPGGGVSVEPLELSAETLRSLREQLLLFYTGEARSASTVLSDQDQRTKSGDEEMLENLHRTKELGMQSRELLLSGDLFSYAELMHEHWLNKRKRSPGMASGRIDELYTLARRSGVVGGKLVGAGGGGFLLVYASNPADTRQAMAAAGAMELPFDFEFVGAYSTEYA
;
A
#
# COMPACT_ATOMS: atom_id res chain seq x y z
N MET A 1 10.64 -12.33 30.17
CA MET A 1 9.76 -11.37 29.45
C MET A 1 9.87 -11.72 28.00
N SER A 2 8.78 -12.09 27.37
CA SER A 2 8.78 -12.44 25.95
C SER A 2 8.74 -11.19 25.07
N VAL A 3 9.36 -11.27 23.92
CA VAL A 3 9.34 -10.24 22.89
C VAL A 3 8.38 -10.70 21.80
N ILE A 4 7.40 -9.87 21.47
CA ILE A 4 6.49 -10.10 20.38
C ILE A 4 7.06 -9.43 19.14
N PHE A 5 7.16 -10.21 18.07
CA PHE A 5 7.47 -9.75 16.74
C PHE A 5 6.21 -9.78 15.90
N SER A 6 5.94 -8.72 15.18
CA SER A 6 4.91 -8.71 14.14
C SER A 6 5.42 -8.01 12.89
N ARG A 7 4.86 -8.38 11.74
CA ARG A 7 5.15 -7.74 10.46
C ARG A 7 3.89 -7.68 9.60
N ALA A 8 3.85 -6.69 8.72
CA ALA A 8 2.85 -6.60 7.67
C ALA A 8 3.50 -6.19 6.35
N PRO A 9 3.12 -6.82 5.23
CA PRO A 9 3.74 -6.55 3.94
C PRO A 9 3.30 -5.19 3.39
N LEU A 10 4.20 -4.59 2.63
CA LEU A 10 3.90 -3.49 1.72
C LEU A 10 3.18 -4.01 0.47
N ARG A 11 2.69 -3.10 -0.39
CA ARG A 11 1.90 -3.48 -1.55
C ARG A 11 2.26 -2.70 -2.82
N ILE A 12 1.98 -3.33 -3.94
CA ILE A 12 1.89 -2.70 -5.25
C ILE A 12 0.44 -2.75 -5.75
N SER A 13 -0.05 -1.65 -6.34
CA SER A 13 -1.36 -1.64 -7.00
C SER A 13 -1.19 -2.13 -8.44
N LEU A 14 -1.90 -3.18 -8.80
CA LEU A 14 -1.88 -3.79 -10.14
C LEU A 14 -2.94 -3.17 -11.08
N GLY A 15 -4.08 -2.74 -10.54
CA GLY A 15 -5.12 -2.04 -11.30
C GLY A 15 -6.13 -1.34 -10.37
N GLY A 16 -6.79 -0.27 -10.81
CA GLY A 16 -7.94 0.34 -10.15
C GLY A 16 -7.69 1.23 -8.93
N GLY A 17 -6.47 1.49 -8.53
CA GLY A 17 -6.15 2.24 -7.30
C GLY A 17 -6.66 3.68 -7.29
N GLY A 18 -7.21 4.12 -6.15
CA GLY A 18 -7.83 5.42 -5.91
C GLY A 18 -9.36 5.37 -5.86
N THR A 19 -9.98 4.23 -6.18
CA THR A 19 -11.44 4.03 -6.04
C THR A 19 -11.84 3.46 -4.69
N ASP A 20 -10.87 3.28 -3.82
CA ASP A 20 -10.96 2.79 -2.44
C ASP A 20 -11.12 3.92 -1.39
N LEU A 21 -11.20 5.19 -1.82
CA LEU A 21 -11.50 6.30 -0.94
C LEU A 21 -13.00 6.37 -0.61
N PRO A 22 -13.39 6.68 0.64
CA PRO A 22 -14.80 6.82 1.04
C PRO A 22 -15.61 7.78 0.17
N SER A 23 -15.01 8.88 -0.26
CA SER A 23 -15.64 9.87 -1.12
C SER A 23 -16.09 9.34 -2.49
N TYR A 24 -15.49 8.23 -2.94
CA TYR A 24 -15.89 7.61 -4.20
C TYR A 24 -16.71 6.34 -4.00
N TYR A 25 -16.22 5.38 -3.18
CA TYR A 25 -16.89 4.08 -3.09
C TYR A 25 -18.27 4.18 -2.42
N ALA A 26 -18.51 5.18 -1.55
CA ALA A 26 -19.79 5.32 -0.86
C ALA A 26 -20.96 5.48 -1.83
N ASP A 27 -20.76 6.15 -2.95
CA ASP A 27 -21.79 6.39 -3.95
C ASP A 27 -21.70 5.44 -5.15
N HIS A 28 -20.49 5.05 -5.53
CA HIS A 28 -20.24 4.37 -6.81
C HIS A 28 -19.71 2.93 -6.66
N GLY A 29 -19.40 2.49 -5.44
CA GLY A 29 -18.63 1.29 -5.21
C GLY A 29 -17.22 1.39 -5.81
N GLY A 30 -16.22 0.79 -5.17
CA GLY A 30 -14.83 0.80 -5.63
C GLY A 30 -14.37 -0.58 -6.07
N PHE A 31 -13.31 -0.62 -6.88
CA PHE A 31 -12.66 -1.87 -7.28
C PHE A 31 -11.19 -1.66 -7.56
N LEU A 32 -10.35 -2.57 -7.10
CA LEU A 32 -8.94 -2.60 -7.47
C LEU A 32 -8.35 -4.01 -7.38
N VAL A 33 -7.22 -4.19 -8.05
CA VAL A 33 -6.33 -5.35 -7.91
C VAL A 33 -5.01 -4.88 -7.32
N ALA A 34 -4.55 -5.56 -6.28
CA ALA A 34 -3.27 -5.26 -5.65
C ALA A 34 -2.56 -6.55 -5.23
N GLY A 35 -1.24 -6.48 -5.14
CA GLY A 35 -0.40 -7.55 -4.64
C GLY A 35 0.42 -7.10 -3.42
N ALA A 36 0.42 -7.90 -2.37
CA ALA A 36 1.37 -7.75 -1.28
C ALA A 36 2.75 -8.23 -1.75
N ILE A 37 3.81 -7.59 -1.26
CA ILE A 37 5.19 -7.90 -1.63
C ILE A 37 6.06 -8.20 -0.41
N ASP A 38 7.18 -8.86 -0.61
CA ASP A 38 8.16 -9.27 0.39
C ASP A 38 9.00 -8.11 0.95
N LYS A 39 8.37 -6.96 1.11
CA LYS A 39 8.88 -5.78 1.82
C LYS A 39 7.89 -5.43 2.92
N TYR A 40 8.39 -5.15 4.11
CA TYR A 40 7.56 -5.14 5.30
C TYR A 40 7.76 -3.90 6.16
N ILE A 41 6.76 -3.66 6.98
CA ILE A 41 6.89 -2.96 8.25
C ILE A 41 7.01 -4.04 9.34
N TYR A 42 8.02 -3.92 10.18
CA TYR A 42 8.28 -4.79 11.32
C TYR A 42 8.02 -4.06 12.62
N MET A 43 7.49 -4.78 13.61
CA MET A 43 7.29 -4.29 14.97
C MET A 43 7.88 -5.28 15.96
N LEU A 44 8.59 -4.75 16.94
CA LEU A 44 9.04 -5.46 18.14
C LEU A 44 8.35 -4.83 19.34
N MET A 45 7.72 -5.64 20.20
CA MET A 45 6.99 -5.18 21.37
C MET A 45 7.32 -6.03 22.58
N HIS A 46 7.51 -5.41 23.71
CA HIS A 46 7.58 -6.09 25.01
C HIS A 46 7.12 -5.19 26.16
N THR A 47 6.78 -5.79 27.30
CA THR A 47 6.51 -5.04 28.51
C THR A 47 7.80 -4.59 29.16
N VAL A 48 7.87 -3.33 29.60
CA VAL A 48 9.05 -2.76 30.23
C VAL A 48 9.00 -2.87 31.77
N PHE A 49 10.18 -2.99 32.39
CA PHE A 49 10.30 -2.98 33.86
C PHE A 49 9.93 -1.61 34.44
N GLN A 50 10.38 -0.54 33.81
CA GLN A 50 9.96 0.82 34.12
C GLN A 50 8.57 1.04 33.54
N ARG A 51 7.60 1.47 34.37
CA ARG A 51 6.21 1.65 33.94
C ARG A 51 6.03 2.91 33.08
N ARG A 52 6.72 2.94 31.93
CA ARG A 52 6.68 4.02 30.94
C ARG A 52 6.54 3.45 29.54
N TYR A 53 5.91 4.17 28.65
CA TYR A 53 5.84 3.81 27.21
C TYR A 53 7.09 4.28 26.50
N LYS A 54 7.72 3.40 25.72
CA LYS A 54 8.89 3.72 24.89
C LYS A 54 8.60 3.41 23.45
N MET A 55 8.57 4.44 22.61
CA MET A 55 8.30 4.31 21.17
C MET A 55 9.57 4.62 20.40
N LYS A 56 9.95 3.72 19.49
CA LYS A 56 11.13 3.86 18.61
C LYS A 56 10.70 3.65 17.16
N TYR A 57 10.74 4.70 16.39
CA TYR A 57 10.42 4.73 14.97
C TYR A 57 11.43 5.64 14.25
N SER A 58 11.06 6.62 13.42
CA SER A 58 11.97 7.68 12.96
C SER A 58 12.44 8.60 14.10
N GLU A 59 11.69 8.61 15.20
CA GLU A 59 11.97 9.32 16.44
C GLU A 59 11.94 8.37 17.64
N THR A 60 12.35 8.86 18.80
CA THR A 60 12.28 8.12 20.06
C THR A 60 11.48 8.92 21.06
N GLU A 61 10.46 8.29 21.66
CA GLU A 61 9.63 8.85 22.71
C GLU A 61 9.71 8.01 23.98
N ASP A 62 9.72 8.64 25.15
CA ASP A 62 9.67 8.01 26.46
C ASP A 62 8.69 8.79 27.35
N VAL A 63 7.47 8.27 27.50
CA VAL A 63 6.33 8.98 28.10
C VAL A 63 5.66 8.14 29.18
N ASP A 64 4.97 8.80 30.10
CA ASP A 64 4.28 8.10 31.21
C ASP A 64 2.90 7.58 30.78
N GLU A 65 2.20 8.35 29.93
CA GLU A 65 0.84 8.05 29.48
C GLU A 65 0.75 7.91 27.96
N VAL A 66 -0.16 7.06 27.49
CA VAL A 66 -0.39 6.84 26.04
C VAL A 66 -0.80 8.14 25.33
N SER A 67 -1.54 9.01 26.03
CA SER A 67 -2.02 10.29 25.47
C SER A 67 -0.89 11.27 25.13
N GLU A 68 0.31 11.08 25.71
CA GLU A 68 1.48 11.92 25.49
C GLU A 68 2.30 11.48 24.24
N ILE A 69 1.99 10.30 23.67
CA ILE A 69 2.68 9.81 22.47
C ILE A 69 2.37 10.76 21.29
N SER A 70 3.42 11.29 20.69
CA SER A 70 3.32 12.24 19.57
C SER A 70 2.86 11.55 18.27
N HIS A 71 3.33 10.32 18.02
CA HIS A 71 2.98 9.57 16.81
C HIS A 71 1.49 9.19 16.82
N PRO A 72 0.66 9.78 15.92
CA PRO A 72 -0.79 9.67 16.00
C PRO A 72 -1.32 8.24 15.89
N ILE A 73 -0.79 7.42 14.99
CA ILE A 73 -1.21 6.02 14.83
C ILE A 73 -0.88 5.21 16.08
N LEU A 74 0.33 5.37 16.66
CA LEU A 74 0.70 4.67 17.90
C LEU A 74 -0.25 5.06 19.04
N ARG A 75 -0.46 6.37 19.23
CA ARG A 75 -1.32 6.90 20.27
C ARG A 75 -2.74 6.37 20.16
N GLU A 76 -3.38 6.58 19.00
CA GLU A 76 -4.78 6.22 18.81
C GLU A 76 -5.02 4.70 18.85
N THR A 77 -4.08 3.92 18.32
CA THR A 77 -4.16 2.46 18.39
C THR A 77 -4.00 1.95 19.81
N LEU A 78 -3.04 2.45 20.56
CA LEU A 78 -2.84 2.04 21.96
C LEU A 78 -4.03 2.48 22.85
N LEU A 79 -4.56 3.69 22.70
CA LEU A 79 -5.73 4.16 23.43
C LEU A 79 -6.96 3.25 23.24
N ARG A 80 -7.14 2.66 22.08
CA ARG A 80 -8.30 1.82 21.76
C ARG A 80 -8.07 0.33 22.01
N HIS A 81 -6.90 -0.16 21.67
CA HIS A 81 -6.62 -1.59 21.61
C HIS A 81 -5.69 -2.13 22.68
N TRP A 82 -5.15 -1.27 23.58
CA TRP A 82 -4.28 -1.71 24.66
C TRP A 82 -4.81 -1.30 26.04
N ARG A 83 -4.80 -2.26 26.98
CA ARG A 83 -5.20 -2.06 28.40
C ARG A 83 -4.23 -2.70 29.37
N GLY A 84 -3.07 -3.15 28.87
CA GLY A 84 -2.04 -3.83 29.67
C GLY A 84 -1.01 -2.86 30.26
N ASN A 85 0.08 -3.45 30.74
CA ASN A 85 1.23 -2.68 31.20
C ASN A 85 1.87 -1.87 30.06
N PRO A 86 2.58 -0.78 30.37
CA PRO A 86 3.33 -0.03 29.38
C PRO A 86 4.24 -0.91 28.52
N LEU A 87 4.34 -0.56 27.23
CA LEU A 87 5.09 -1.27 26.22
C LEU A 87 6.28 -0.45 25.74
N GLU A 88 7.36 -1.13 25.43
CA GLU A 88 8.35 -0.66 24.49
C GLU A 88 7.99 -1.22 23.11
N ILE A 89 7.87 -0.33 22.12
CA ILE A 89 7.55 -0.67 20.74
C ILE A 89 8.63 -0.07 19.84
N ALA A 90 9.27 -0.91 19.04
CA ALA A 90 10.23 -0.49 18.02
C ALA A 90 9.74 -0.89 16.63
N SER A 91 9.79 0.03 15.68
CA SER A 91 9.45 -0.24 14.27
C SER A 91 10.65 -0.10 13.36
N VAL A 92 10.72 -0.97 12.36
CA VAL A 92 11.70 -0.95 11.27
C VAL A 92 10.95 -1.20 9.95
N ALA A 93 11.41 -0.60 8.86
CA ALA A 93 10.80 -0.73 7.55
C ALA A 93 11.85 -1.04 6.49
N ASP A 94 11.52 -1.93 5.53
CA ASP A 94 12.39 -2.22 4.38
C ASP A 94 12.46 -1.05 3.40
N VAL A 95 11.42 -0.21 3.38
CA VAL A 95 11.30 0.92 2.44
C VAL A 95 10.88 2.18 3.21
N PRO A 96 11.47 3.35 2.94
CA PRO A 96 11.09 4.59 3.62
C PRO A 96 9.60 4.93 3.46
N ALA A 97 9.02 5.59 4.47
CA ALA A 97 7.67 6.13 4.39
C ALA A 97 7.55 7.18 3.26
N GLY A 98 6.33 7.42 2.78
CA GLY A 98 6.06 8.43 1.73
C GLY A 98 6.43 8.00 0.31
N THR A 99 6.75 6.72 0.08
CA THR A 99 7.10 6.18 -1.23
C THR A 99 5.93 5.55 -1.99
N GLY A 100 4.72 5.67 -1.48
CA GLY A 100 3.50 5.19 -2.14
C GLY A 100 3.25 3.69 -2.05
N MET A 101 3.95 2.99 -1.15
CA MET A 101 3.88 1.52 -1.00
C MET A 101 2.91 1.04 0.11
N GLY A 102 2.06 1.93 0.66
CA GLY A 102 1.11 1.58 1.71
C GLY A 102 1.72 1.45 3.11
N SER A 103 2.80 2.19 3.37
CA SER A 103 3.55 2.06 4.64
C SER A 103 2.72 2.39 5.88
N SER A 104 1.80 3.37 5.83
CA SER A 104 0.93 3.73 6.95
C SER A 104 0.00 2.57 7.30
N GLY A 105 -0.75 2.07 6.32
CA GLY A 105 -1.66 0.92 6.52
C GLY A 105 -0.94 -0.33 7.02
N ALA A 106 0.24 -0.65 6.44
CA ALA A 106 1.05 -1.77 6.90
C ALA A 106 1.57 -1.55 8.35
N PHE A 107 1.93 -0.31 8.73
CA PHE A 107 2.33 0.04 10.09
C PHE A 107 1.18 -0.19 11.09
N THR A 108 -0.01 0.32 10.78
CA THR A 108 -1.20 0.16 11.62
C THR A 108 -1.59 -1.32 11.76
N VAL A 109 -1.55 -2.07 10.66
CA VAL A 109 -1.84 -3.51 10.64
C VAL A 109 -0.81 -4.30 11.45
N ALA A 110 0.49 -4.04 11.29
CA ALA A 110 1.54 -4.72 12.06
C ALA A 110 1.41 -4.43 13.56
N LEU A 111 1.10 -3.18 13.93
CA LEU A 111 0.88 -2.78 15.33
C LEU A 111 -0.32 -3.53 15.93
N LEU A 112 -1.48 -3.49 15.28
CA LEU A 112 -2.69 -4.17 15.73
C LEU A 112 -2.50 -5.69 15.83
N LYS A 113 -1.80 -6.30 14.87
CA LYS A 113 -1.47 -7.73 14.88
C LYS A 113 -0.61 -8.11 16.09
N GLY A 114 0.41 -7.31 16.40
CA GLY A 114 1.26 -7.50 17.56
C GLY A 114 0.49 -7.31 18.88
N LEU A 115 -0.37 -6.29 18.97
CA LEU A 115 -1.21 -6.06 20.16
C LEU A 115 -2.24 -7.18 20.37
N ALA A 116 -2.85 -7.71 19.32
CA ALA A 116 -3.73 -8.87 19.41
C ALA A 116 -2.98 -10.09 19.95
N HIS A 117 -1.75 -10.32 19.47
CA HIS A 117 -0.88 -11.37 19.99
C HIS A 117 -0.55 -11.17 21.48
N ALA A 118 -0.17 -9.95 21.87
CA ALA A 118 0.13 -9.60 23.26
C ALA A 118 -1.05 -9.86 24.22
N ARG A 119 -2.26 -9.64 23.74
CA ARG A 119 -3.50 -9.93 24.46
C ARG A 119 -3.94 -11.38 24.41
N ARG A 120 -3.22 -12.24 23.65
CA ARG A 120 -3.58 -13.63 23.40
C ARG A 120 -4.98 -13.77 22.76
N THR A 121 -5.33 -12.83 21.86
CA THR A 121 -6.60 -12.84 21.13
C THR A 121 -6.33 -13.14 19.67
N SER A 122 -7.19 -13.96 19.05
CA SER A 122 -7.19 -14.14 17.59
C SER A 122 -7.93 -12.98 16.94
N ILE A 123 -7.44 -12.54 15.80
CA ILE A 123 -8.09 -11.55 14.96
C ILE A 123 -8.07 -12.04 13.51
N THR A 124 -9.21 -11.99 12.83
CA THR A 124 -9.29 -12.35 11.41
C THR A 124 -8.63 -11.27 10.55
N GLN A 125 -8.24 -11.62 9.32
CA GLN A 125 -7.63 -10.65 8.39
C GLN A 125 -8.55 -9.47 8.11
N GLY A 126 -9.85 -9.74 7.87
CA GLY A 126 -10.85 -8.67 7.65
C GLY A 126 -11.00 -7.76 8.85
N ALA A 127 -11.19 -8.32 10.07
CA ALA A 127 -11.31 -7.50 11.28
C ALA A 127 -10.03 -6.70 11.59
N LEU A 128 -8.86 -7.24 11.24
CA LEU A 128 -7.58 -6.54 11.37
C LEU A 128 -7.49 -5.35 10.42
N ALA A 129 -7.92 -5.54 9.16
CA ALA A 129 -7.96 -4.49 8.15
C ALA A 129 -8.98 -3.41 8.52
N ASP A 130 -10.19 -3.81 8.97
CA ASP A 130 -11.23 -2.87 9.39
C ASP A 130 -10.77 -2.00 10.57
N ALA A 131 -10.15 -2.60 11.59
CA ALA A 131 -9.62 -1.85 12.73
C ALA A 131 -8.52 -0.86 12.32
N ALA A 132 -7.68 -1.21 11.33
CA ALA A 132 -6.68 -0.30 10.81
C ALA A 132 -7.31 0.85 10.00
N CYS A 133 -8.33 0.56 9.18
CA CYS A 133 -9.10 1.57 8.46
C CYS A 133 -9.81 2.53 9.44
N GLU A 134 -10.43 2.02 10.51
CA GLU A 134 -11.05 2.83 11.56
C GLU A 134 -10.06 3.84 12.16
N ILE A 135 -8.83 3.38 12.50
CA ILE A 135 -7.80 4.27 13.06
C ILE A 135 -7.41 5.36 12.05
N GLU A 136 -7.10 5.01 10.81
CA GLU A 136 -6.57 5.99 9.85
C GLU A 136 -7.64 6.89 9.27
N ILE A 137 -8.81 6.35 8.92
CA ILE A 137 -9.86 7.08 8.20
C ILE A 137 -10.81 7.78 9.17
N ASP A 138 -11.35 7.03 10.16
CA ASP A 138 -12.44 7.55 10.98
C ASP A 138 -11.94 8.33 12.19
N VAL A 139 -10.80 7.92 12.77
CA VAL A 139 -10.23 8.53 13.98
C VAL A 139 -9.25 9.64 13.65
N LEU A 140 -8.30 9.38 12.75
CA LEU A 140 -7.25 10.34 12.38
C LEU A 140 -7.67 11.24 11.21
N HIS A 141 -8.75 10.90 10.54
CA HIS A 141 -9.26 11.63 9.37
C HIS A 141 -8.21 11.82 8.26
N GLU A 142 -7.33 10.81 8.11
CA GLU A 142 -6.36 10.82 7.03
C GLU A 142 -7.06 10.67 5.68
N PRO A 143 -6.65 11.42 4.66
CA PRO A 143 -7.21 11.31 3.32
C PRO A 143 -6.66 10.07 2.61
N CYS A 144 -7.02 8.89 3.10
CA CYS A 144 -6.55 7.62 2.56
C CYS A 144 -7.73 6.67 2.26
N GLY A 145 -7.45 5.63 1.48
CA GLY A 145 -8.40 4.59 1.15
C GLY A 145 -8.16 3.31 1.94
N LYS A 146 -9.06 2.36 1.78
CA LYS A 146 -9.00 1.07 2.47
C LYS A 146 -8.00 0.08 1.88
N GLN A 147 -7.44 0.35 0.71
CA GLN A 147 -6.53 -0.56 0.00
C GLN A 147 -5.38 -1.05 0.89
N ASP A 148 -4.67 -0.13 1.52
CA ASP A 148 -3.39 -0.41 2.16
C ASP A 148 -3.53 -1.34 3.37
N PRO A 149 -4.45 -1.09 4.33
CA PRO A 149 -4.70 -2.01 5.42
C PRO A 149 -5.19 -3.40 4.96
N TYR A 150 -6.06 -3.43 3.96
CA TYR A 150 -6.60 -4.70 3.47
C TYR A 150 -5.53 -5.57 2.80
N VAL A 151 -4.69 -4.99 1.93
CA VAL A 151 -3.59 -5.75 1.30
C VAL A 151 -2.58 -6.23 2.35
N ALA A 152 -2.20 -5.36 3.29
CA ALA A 152 -1.26 -5.70 4.35
C ALA A 152 -1.79 -6.83 5.28
N ALA A 153 -3.10 -6.84 5.56
CA ALA A 153 -3.70 -7.88 6.39
C ALA A 153 -3.84 -9.22 5.69
N HIS A 154 -4.22 -9.22 4.40
CA HIS A 154 -4.54 -10.45 3.66
C HIS A 154 -3.34 -11.09 2.99
N GLY A 155 -2.42 -10.29 2.44
CA GLY A 155 -1.37 -10.81 1.56
C GLY A 155 -1.91 -11.24 0.19
N GLY A 156 -1.07 -11.89 -0.61
CA GLY A 156 -1.42 -12.42 -1.92
C GLY A 156 -1.61 -11.36 -2.99
N ILE A 157 -2.09 -11.83 -4.14
CA ILE A 157 -2.59 -10.99 -5.23
C ILE A 157 -4.11 -11.12 -5.19
N CYS A 158 -4.81 -10.03 -4.84
CA CYS A 158 -6.26 -10.07 -4.63
C CYS A 158 -6.97 -8.96 -5.40
N ALA A 159 -8.22 -9.24 -5.77
CA ALA A 159 -9.19 -8.22 -6.14
C ALA A 159 -9.95 -7.77 -4.89
N TYR A 160 -10.15 -6.47 -4.78
CA TYR A 160 -10.84 -5.82 -3.66
C TYR A 160 -12.04 -5.05 -4.20
N THR A 161 -13.23 -5.39 -3.71
CA THR A 161 -14.46 -4.65 -4.02
C THR A 161 -14.87 -3.87 -2.78
N PHE A 162 -15.03 -2.57 -2.92
CA PHE A 162 -15.47 -1.67 -1.85
C PHE A 162 -16.94 -1.35 -2.06
N GLU A 163 -17.78 -1.80 -1.12
CA GLU A 163 -19.23 -1.64 -1.19
C GLU A 163 -19.66 -0.23 -0.76
N PRO A 164 -20.75 0.32 -1.32
CA PRO A 164 -21.30 1.60 -0.88
C PRO A 164 -21.59 1.67 0.63
N GLY A 165 -21.98 0.53 1.23
CA GLY A 165 -22.18 0.40 2.68
C GLY A 165 -20.89 0.30 3.50
N GLY A 166 -19.72 0.44 2.89
CA GLY A 166 -18.42 0.41 3.55
C GLY A 166 -17.82 -0.99 3.74
N GLY A 167 -18.54 -2.05 3.39
CA GLY A 167 -18.00 -3.43 3.37
C GLY A 167 -16.90 -3.59 2.32
N VAL A 168 -16.00 -4.56 2.54
CA VAL A 168 -14.94 -4.90 1.57
C VAL A 168 -14.96 -6.39 1.32
N SER A 169 -15.13 -6.76 0.05
CA SER A 169 -14.94 -8.15 -0.39
C SER A 169 -13.54 -8.34 -0.93
N VAL A 170 -12.87 -9.41 -0.48
CA VAL A 170 -11.52 -9.76 -0.88
C VAL A 170 -11.54 -11.09 -1.61
N GLU A 171 -11.13 -11.08 -2.87
CA GLU A 171 -11.05 -12.28 -3.73
C GLU A 171 -9.59 -12.55 -4.09
N PRO A 172 -8.96 -13.61 -3.56
CA PRO A 172 -7.64 -14.04 -4.01
C PRO A 172 -7.68 -14.42 -5.50
N LEU A 173 -6.74 -13.91 -6.29
CA LEU A 173 -6.63 -14.29 -7.69
C LEU A 173 -5.84 -15.58 -7.84
N GLU A 174 -6.50 -16.63 -8.30
CA GLU A 174 -5.88 -17.92 -8.60
C GLU A 174 -5.14 -17.89 -9.94
N LEU A 175 -3.98 -17.22 -9.94
CA LEU A 175 -3.14 -17.13 -11.13
C LEU A 175 -2.46 -18.47 -11.42
N SER A 176 -2.28 -18.81 -12.70
CA SER A 176 -1.48 -19.96 -13.09
C SER A 176 -0.03 -19.82 -12.63
N ALA A 177 0.66 -20.92 -12.40
CA ALA A 177 2.07 -20.91 -12.04
C ALA A 177 2.94 -20.21 -13.10
N GLU A 178 2.55 -20.30 -14.35
CA GLU A 178 3.22 -19.62 -15.46
C GLU A 178 3.00 -18.10 -15.42
N THR A 179 1.75 -17.66 -15.23
CA THR A 179 1.42 -16.23 -15.07
C THR A 179 2.18 -15.63 -13.89
N LEU A 180 2.18 -16.30 -12.74
CA LEU A 180 2.87 -15.82 -11.55
C LEU A 180 4.38 -15.72 -11.76
N ARG A 181 4.99 -16.72 -12.40
CA ARG A 181 6.43 -16.70 -12.75
C ARG A 181 6.74 -15.52 -13.67
N SER A 182 5.95 -15.34 -14.73
CA SER A 182 6.16 -14.26 -15.68
C SER A 182 6.02 -12.87 -15.03
N LEU A 183 5.04 -12.69 -14.12
CA LEU A 183 4.92 -11.46 -13.34
C LEU A 183 6.16 -11.18 -12.49
N ARG A 184 6.72 -12.20 -11.82
CA ARG A 184 7.95 -12.09 -11.02
C ARG A 184 9.17 -11.69 -11.84
N GLU A 185 9.27 -12.23 -13.05
CA GLU A 185 10.41 -11.99 -13.94
C GLU A 185 10.34 -10.65 -14.66
N GLN A 186 9.14 -10.19 -15.01
CA GLN A 186 8.93 -9.08 -15.93
C GLN A 186 8.42 -7.79 -15.25
N LEU A 187 7.85 -7.86 -14.04
CA LEU A 187 7.53 -6.67 -13.26
C LEU A 187 8.77 -6.16 -12.55
N LEU A 188 9.13 -4.91 -12.83
CA LEU A 188 10.27 -4.24 -12.22
C LEU A 188 9.80 -2.99 -11.48
N LEU A 189 10.42 -2.70 -10.35
CA LEU A 189 10.06 -1.60 -9.48
C LEU A 189 11.26 -0.67 -9.29
N PHE A 190 11.18 0.56 -9.79
CA PHE A 190 12.27 1.53 -9.74
C PHE A 190 11.91 2.74 -8.87
N TYR A 191 12.79 3.10 -7.95
CA TYR A 191 12.65 4.33 -7.18
C TYR A 191 12.97 5.54 -8.07
N THR A 192 12.05 6.51 -8.08
CA THR A 192 12.16 7.70 -8.94
C THR A 192 13.17 8.74 -8.42
N GLY A 193 13.64 8.58 -7.17
CA GLY A 193 14.46 9.59 -6.49
C GLY A 193 13.66 10.71 -5.83
N GLU A 194 12.33 10.71 -5.96
CA GLU A 194 11.42 11.69 -5.41
C GLU A 194 10.46 11.04 -4.42
N ALA A 195 10.22 11.70 -3.29
CA ALA A 195 9.18 11.34 -2.34
C ALA A 195 8.25 12.54 -2.17
N ARG A 196 6.95 12.30 -2.20
CA ARG A 196 5.92 13.31 -1.91
C ARG A 196 4.97 12.79 -0.85
N SER A 197 4.42 13.72 -0.08
CA SER A 197 3.32 13.36 0.81
C SER A 197 2.12 12.89 -0.02
N ALA A 198 1.74 11.63 0.19
CA ALA A 198 0.55 11.05 -0.43
C ALA A 198 -0.72 11.83 -0.04
N SER A 199 -0.74 12.38 1.18
CA SER A 199 -1.89 13.11 1.73
C SER A 199 -2.29 14.33 0.87
N THR A 200 -1.34 15.07 0.32
CA THR A 200 -1.66 16.23 -0.54
C THR A 200 -2.42 15.82 -1.81
N VAL A 201 -1.96 14.78 -2.49
CA VAL A 201 -2.59 14.28 -3.72
C VAL A 201 -3.96 13.66 -3.43
N LEU A 202 -4.05 12.90 -2.34
CA LEU A 202 -5.29 12.23 -1.95
C LEU A 202 -6.32 13.21 -1.39
N SER A 203 -5.89 14.29 -0.70
CA SER A 203 -6.80 15.37 -0.28
C SER A 203 -7.42 16.10 -1.46
N ASP A 204 -6.64 16.41 -2.51
CA ASP A 204 -7.17 17.02 -3.72
C ASP A 204 -8.20 16.11 -4.40
N GLN A 205 -7.87 14.83 -4.55
CA GLN A 205 -8.81 13.83 -5.09
C GLN A 205 -10.09 13.74 -4.24
N ASP A 206 -9.95 13.64 -2.92
CA ASP A 206 -11.07 13.50 -1.98
C ASP A 206 -12.01 14.73 -2.04
N GLN A 207 -11.46 15.94 -2.01
CA GLN A 207 -12.22 17.19 -2.08
C GLN A 207 -12.95 17.34 -3.41
N ARG A 208 -12.27 17.07 -4.54
CA ARG A 208 -12.90 17.16 -5.87
C ARG A 208 -14.01 16.10 -6.04
N THR A 209 -13.79 14.90 -5.53
CA THR A 209 -14.82 13.84 -5.57
C THR A 209 -16.04 14.25 -4.73
N LYS A 210 -15.85 14.75 -3.50
CA LYS A 210 -16.94 15.24 -2.63
C LYS A 210 -17.71 16.41 -3.21
N SER A 211 -17.05 17.26 -4.00
CA SER A 211 -17.72 18.40 -4.67
C SER A 211 -18.46 18.00 -5.95
N GLY A 212 -18.39 16.74 -6.38
CA GLY A 212 -19.03 16.27 -7.60
C GLY A 212 -18.34 16.75 -8.88
N ASP A 213 -17.00 16.97 -8.85
CA ASP A 213 -16.21 17.35 -10.02
C ASP A 213 -16.33 16.26 -11.09
N GLU A 214 -16.98 16.59 -12.21
CA GLU A 214 -17.29 15.63 -13.29
C GLU A 214 -16.04 14.99 -13.89
N GLU A 215 -14.97 15.76 -14.10
CA GLU A 215 -13.71 15.24 -14.67
C GLU A 215 -13.05 14.24 -13.71
N MET A 216 -13.08 14.51 -12.39
CA MET A 216 -12.56 13.61 -11.37
C MET A 216 -13.38 12.33 -11.32
N LEU A 217 -14.70 12.42 -11.31
CA LEU A 217 -15.61 11.28 -11.28
C LEU A 217 -15.43 10.40 -12.52
N GLU A 218 -15.38 10.99 -13.72
CA GLU A 218 -15.13 10.26 -14.99
C GLU A 218 -13.77 9.55 -14.94
N ASN A 219 -12.73 10.23 -14.45
CA ASN A 219 -11.41 9.64 -14.27
C ASN A 219 -11.43 8.43 -13.33
N LEU A 220 -12.16 8.51 -12.22
CA LEU A 220 -12.29 7.43 -11.24
C LEU A 220 -13.15 6.28 -11.78
N HIS A 221 -14.23 6.55 -12.52
CA HIS A 221 -15.01 5.53 -13.21
C HIS A 221 -14.13 4.75 -14.20
N ARG A 222 -13.36 5.46 -15.03
CA ARG A 222 -12.40 4.80 -15.92
C ARG A 222 -11.34 4.01 -15.17
N THR A 223 -10.86 4.52 -14.03
CA THR A 223 -9.89 3.80 -13.17
C THR A 223 -10.48 2.49 -12.64
N LYS A 224 -11.75 2.48 -12.23
CA LYS A 224 -12.47 1.28 -11.78
C LYS A 224 -12.58 0.24 -12.89
N GLU A 225 -12.99 0.66 -14.10
CA GLU A 225 -13.05 -0.21 -15.28
C GLU A 225 -11.69 -0.83 -15.63
N LEU A 226 -10.62 -0.02 -15.63
CA LEU A 226 -9.26 -0.50 -15.84
C LEU A 226 -8.83 -1.52 -14.77
N GLY A 227 -9.29 -1.35 -13.55
CA GLY A 227 -9.10 -2.32 -12.46
C GLY A 227 -9.77 -3.66 -12.77
N MET A 228 -11.02 -3.65 -13.21
CA MET A 228 -11.77 -4.85 -13.59
C MET A 228 -11.13 -5.57 -14.78
N GLN A 229 -10.73 -4.81 -15.80
CA GLN A 229 -10.01 -5.36 -16.97
C GLN A 229 -8.66 -5.96 -16.57
N SER A 230 -7.93 -5.33 -15.63
CA SER A 230 -6.68 -5.87 -15.09
C SER A 230 -6.88 -7.25 -14.45
N ARG A 231 -7.97 -7.44 -13.69
CA ARG A 231 -8.34 -8.74 -13.11
C ARG A 231 -8.49 -9.81 -14.19
N GLU A 232 -9.29 -9.55 -15.22
CA GLU A 232 -9.56 -10.51 -16.29
C GLU A 232 -8.28 -10.89 -17.05
N LEU A 233 -7.44 -9.92 -17.39
CA LEU A 233 -6.19 -10.16 -18.11
C LEU A 233 -5.17 -10.94 -17.25
N LEU A 234 -5.09 -10.66 -15.96
CA LEU A 234 -4.24 -11.42 -15.05
C LEU A 234 -4.72 -12.88 -14.91
N LEU A 235 -6.03 -13.10 -14.78
CA LEU A 235 -6.62 -14.45 -14.68
C LEU A 235 -6.47 -15.26 -15.97
N SER A 236 -6.61 -14.62 -17.12
CA SER A 236 -6.40 -15.28 -18.43
C SER A 236 -4.93 -15.53 -18.76
N GLY A 237 -3.99 -14.86 -18.06
CA GLY A 237 -2.56 -14.91 -18.35
C GLY A 237 -2.12 -14.09 -19.57
N ASP A 238 -3.00 -13.24 -20.11
CA ASP A 238 -2.63 -12.29 -21.19
C ASP A 238 -1.87 -11.09 -20.61
N LEU A 239 -0.63 -11.35 -20.26
CA LEU A 239 0.24 -10.36 -19.61
C LEU A 239 0.72 -9.25 -20.55
N PHE A 240 0.69 -9.49 -21.86
CA PHE A 240 1.03 -8.43 -22.82
C PHE A 240 -0.08 -7.37 -22.84
N SER A 241 -1.34 -7.78 -23.03
CA SER A 241 -2.49 -6.87 -22.97
C SER A 241 -2.62 -6.21 -21.57
N TYR A 242 -2.31 -6.94 -20.50
CA TYR A 242 -2.24 -6.35 -19.16
C TYR A 242 -1.21 -5.22 -19.06
N ALA A 243 -0.03 -5.41 -19.64
CA ALA A 243 1.00 -4.38 -19.65
C ALA A 243 0.60 -3.14 -20.48
N GLU A 244 -0.06 -3.34 -21.62
CA GLU A 244 -0.63 -2.22 -22.38
C GLU A 244 -1.70 -1.47 -21.57
N LEU A 245 -2.54 -2.21 -20.85
CA LEU A 245 -3.54 -1.65 -19.94
C LEU A 245 -2.89 -0.86 -18.78
N MET A 246 -1.74 -1.29 -18.26
CA MET A 246 -0.97 -0.50 -17.27
C MET A 246 -0.55 0.85 -17.85
N HIS A 247 -0.18 0.93 -19.11
CA HIS A 247 0.14 2.20 -19.78
C HIS A 247 -1.08 3.11 -19.87
N GLU A 248 -2.22 2.57 -20.29
CA GLU A 248 -3.49 3.33 -20.34
C GLU A 248 -3.87 3.83 -18.93
N HIS A 249 -3.75 2.96 -17.93
CA HIS A 249 -4.00 3.33 -16.54
C HIS A 249 -3.11 4.49 -16.09
N TRP A 250 -1.83 4.50 -16.49
CA TRP A 250 -0.92 5.60 -16.20
C TRP A 250 -1.35 6.91 -16.87
N LEU A 251 -1.72 6.86 -18.14
CA LEU A 251 -2.21 8.02 -18.88
C LEU A 251 -3.50 8.60 -18.24
N ASN A 252 -4.41 7.73 -17.80
CA ASN A 252 -5.62 8.16 -17.08
C ASN A 252 -5.26 8.78 -15.72
N LYS A 253 -4.38 8.15 -14.94
CA LYS A 253 -3.94 8.64 -13.64
C LYS A 253 -3.27 10.01 -13.71
N ARG A 254 -2.48 10.28 -14.74
CA ARG A 254 -1.82 11.59 -14.95
C ARG A 254 -2.79 12.76 -15.08
N LYS A 255 -4.01 12.52 -15.56
CA LYS A 255 -5.05 13.55 -15.70
C LYS A 255 -5.70 13.94 -14.38
N ARG A 256 -5.51 13.12 -13.32
CA ARG A 256 -6.21 13.26 -12.04
C ARG A 256 -5.84 14.53 -11.28
N SER A 257 -4.56 14.87 -11.26
CA SER A 257 -4.07 16.05 -10.52
C SER A 257 -2.85 16.68 -11.19
N PRO A 258 -2.72 18.01 -11.22
CA PRO A 258 -1.47 18.68 -11.59
C PRO A 258 -0.32 18.20 -10.70
N GLY A 259 0.83 17.85 -11.30
CA GLY A 259 1.99 17.33 -10.55
C GLY A 259 1.92 15.84 -10.19
N MET A 260 0.97 15.09 -10.77
CA MET A 260 0.95 13.63 -10.69
C MET A 260 2.24 13.00 -11.26
N ALA A 261 2.84 13.63 -12.25
CA ALA A 261 4.15 13.30 -12.80
C ALA A 261 5.06 14.54 -12.78
N SER A 262 6.28 14.38 -12.28
CA SER A 262 7.35 15.38 -12.43
C SER A 262 8.09 15.17 -13.75
N GLY A 263 8.92 16.12 -14.16
CA GLY A 263 9.81 15.95 -15.31
C GLY A 263 10.70 14.71 -15.18
N ARG A 264 11.17 14.42 -13.96
CA ARG A 264 11.98 13.22 -13.68
C ARG A 264 11.22 11.92 -13.89
N ILE A 265 9.97 11.84 -13.45
CA ILE A 265 9.12 10.66 -13.66
C ILE A 265 8.86 10.45 -15.16
N ASP A 266 8.60 11.53 -15.91
CA ASP A 266 8.38 11.47 -17.35
C ASP A 266 9.63 11.04 -18.13
N GLU A 267 10.80 11.52 -17.72
CA GLU A 267 12.10 11.09 -18.30
C GLU A 267 12.32 9.60 -18.06
N LEU A 268 12.17 9.13 -16.83
CA LEU A 268 12.36 7.72 -16.47
C LEU A 268 11.34 6.82 -17.20
N TYR A 269 10.08 7.22 -17.26
CA TYR A 269 9.06 6.45 -17.95
C TYR A 269 9.32 6.39 -19.47
N THR A 270 9.73 7.51 -20.08
CA THR A 270 10.09 7.56 -21.49
C THR A 270 11.31 6.68 -21.79
N LEU A 271 12.32 6.72 -20.94
CA LEU A 271 13.50 5.87 -21.05
C LEU A 271 13.12 4.38 -20.93
N ALA A 272 12.31 4.03 -19.94
CA ALA A 272 11.82 2.67 -19.73
C ALA A 272 11.09 2.14 -20.98
N ARG A 273 10.18 2.95 -21.57
CA ARG A 273 9.49 2.61 -22.82
C ARG A 273 10.44 2.35 -24.00
N ARG A 274 11.54 3.06 -24.08
CA ARG A 274 12.57 2.88 -25.11
C ARG A 274 13.46 1.65 -24.88
N SER A 275 13.49 1.13 -23.64
CA SER A 275 14.31 -0.02 -23.24
C SER A 275 13.55 -1.34 -23.09
N GLY A 276 12.39 -1.47 -23.76
CA GLY A 276 11.62 -2.72 -23.79
C GLY A 276 10.47 -2.82 -22.79
N VAL A 277 10.10 -1.73 -22.13
CA VAL A 277 8.88 -1.70 -21.29
C VAL A 277 7.63 -1.60 -22.16
N VAL A 278 6.69 -2.52 -21.98
CA VAL A 278 5.38 -2.54 -22.64
C VAL A 278 4.42 -1.57 -21.97
N GLY A 279 4.44 -1.47 -20.65
CA GLY A 279 3.63 -0.54 -19.90
C GLY A 279 4.06 -0.42 -18.46
N GLY A 280 3.49 0.52 -17.74
CA GLY A 280 3.83 0.76 -16.34
C GLY A 280 3.09 1.96 -15.78
N LYS A 281 3.22 2.15 -14.48
CA LYS A 281 2.58 3.26 -13.74
C LYS A 281 3.33 3.60 -12.46
N LEU A 282 3.14 4.81 -11.98
CA LEU A 282 3.59 5.18 -10.63
C LEU A 282 2.71 4.50 -9.58
N VAL A 283 3.34 3.86 -8.59
CA VAL A 283 2.65 3.18 -7.47
C VAL A 283 2.14 4.21 -6.45
N GLY A 284 1.05 3.90 -5.76
CA GLY A 284 0.47 4.74 -4.69
C GLY A 284 -0.27 5.97 -5.21
N ALA A 285 -0.33 7.04 -4.41
CA ALA A 285 -1.09 8.25 -4.72
C ALA A 285 -0.60 9.00 -5.97
N GLY A 286 0.70 9.03 -6.20
CA GLY A 286 1.33 9.76 -7.32
C GLY A 286 2.30 10.84 -6.83
N GLY A 287 2.95 11.50 -7.78
CA GLY A 287 3.87 12.63 -7.48
C GLY A 287 5.26 12.22 -7.00
N GLY A 288 5.58 10.94 -6.90
CA GLY A 288 6.87 10.39 -6.46
C GLY A 288 6.78 8.94 -6.03
N GLY A 289 7.86 8.38 -5.51
CA GLY A 289 7.95 7.01 -5.03
C GLY A 289 8.47 6.04 -6.08
N PHE A 290 7.71 4.99 -6.38
CA PHE A 290 8.16 3.90 -7.24
C PHE A 290 7.38 3.85 -8.56
N LEU A 291 8.14 3.63 -9.63
CA LEU A 291 7.63 3.33 -10.95
C LEU A 291 7.61 1.80 -11.14
N LEU A 292 6.42 1.22 -11.25
CA LEU A 292 6.21 -0.18 -11.58
C LEU A 292 6.07 -0.31 -13.09
N VAL A 293 6.89 -1.15 -13.71
CA VAL A 293 6.88 -1.37 -15.16
C VAL A 293 6.86 -2.86 -15.48
N TYR A 294 6.22 -3.22 -16.58
CA TYR A 294 6.28 -4.54 -17.18
C TYR A 294 7.21 -4.51 -18.39
N ALA A 295 8.31 -5.23 -18.29
CA ALA A 295 9.38 -5.23 -19.30
C ALA A 295 9.38 -6.54 -20.09
N SER A 296 9.27 -6.46 -21.42
CA SER A 296 9.49 -7.62 -22.30
C SER A 296 10.98 -8.02 -22.36
N ASN A 297 11.87 -7.07 -22.11
CA ASN A 297 13.31 -7.31 -21.92
C ASN A 297 13.78 -6.70 -20.60
N PRO A 298 13.67 -7.44 -19.48
CA PRO A 298 14.08 -6.95 -18.15
C PRO A 298 15.56 -6.56 -18.07
N ALA A 299 16.45 -7.23 -18.75
CA ALA A 299 17.89 -6.96 -18.71
C ALA A 299 18.23 -5.58 -19.28
N ASP A 300 17.74 -5.28 -20.45
CA ASP A 300 17.96 -3.97 -21.12
C ASP A 300 17.31 -2.85 -20.33
N THR A 301 16.11 -3.10 -19.77
CA THR A 301 15.40 -2.12 -18.92
C THR A 301 16.21 -1.82 -17.66
N ARG A 302 16.71 -2.84 -16.95
CA ARG A 302 17.57 -2.65 -15.77
C ARG A 302 18.81 -1.83 -16.08
N GLN A 303 19.50 -2.17 -17.17
CA GLN A 303 20.70 -1.45 -17.60
C GLN A 303 20.40 0.03 -17.89
N ALA A 304 19.36 0.31 -18.65
CA ALA A 304 18.97 1.68 -18.99
C ALA A 304 18.56 2.50 -17.77
N MET A 305 17.74 1.92 -16.89
CA MET A 305 17.26 2.60 -15.69
C MET A 305 18.40 2.83 -14.68
N ALA A 306 19.31 1.88 -14.51
CA ALA A 306 20.50 2.05 -13.67
C ALA A 306 21.44 3.15 -14.21
N ALA A 307 21.66 3.21 -15.54
CA ALA A 307 22.44 4.27 -16.17
C ALA A 307 21.82 5.67 -15.97
N ALA A 308 20.49 5.75 -15.82
CA ALA A 308 19.78 6.97 -15.48
C ALA A 308 19.72 7.26 -13.96
N GLY A 309 20.38 6.44 -13.12
CA GLY A 309 20.42 6.62 -11.68
C GLY A 309 19.12 6.20 -10.95
N ALA A 310 18.22 5.46 -11.60
CA ALA A 310 17.06 4.90 -10.93
C ALA A 310 17.44 3.58 -10.22
N MET A 311 17.15 3.50 -8.93
CA MET A 311 17.45 2.33 -8.12
C MET A 311 16.31 1.32 -8.22
N GLU A 312 16.63 0.07 -8.62
CA GLU A 312 15.65 -1.03 -8.58
C GLU A 312 15.43 -1.48 -7.13
N LEU A 313 14.19 -1.73 -6.78
CA LEU A 313 13.80 -2.47 -5.58
C LEU A 313 13.35 -3.88 -6.02
N PRO A 314 14.20 -4.89 -5.90
CA PRO A 314 13.79 -6.27 -6.16
C PRO A 314 12.71 -6.70 -5.18
N PHE A 315 11.68 -7.39 -5.66
CA PHE A 315 10.58 -7.89 -4.83
C PHE A 315 10.05 -9.23 -5.32
N ASP A 316 9.35 -9.92 -4.45
CA ASP A 316 8.48 -11.04 -4.77
C ASP A 316 7.10 -10.82 -4.15
N PHE A 317 6.09 -11.58 -4.58
CA PHE A 317 4.77 -11.53 -3.98
C PHE A 317 4.75 -12.26 -2.63
N GLU A 318 4.12 -11.62 -1.63
CA GLU A 318 3.94 -12.19 -0.29
C GLU A 318 2.51 -12.70 -0.11
N PHE A 319 2.35 -13.97 0.26
CA PHE A 319 1.05 -14.64 0.32
C PHE A 319 0.50 -14.81 1.74
N VAL A 320 1.28 -14.52 2.78
CA VAL A 320 0.86 -14.77 4.17
C VAL A 320 0.10 -13.59 4.77
N GLY A 321 0.38 -12.36 4.32
CA GLY A 321 -0.17 -11.15 4.94
C GLY A 321 0.47 -10.84 6.30
N ALA A 322 -0.29 -10.21 7.19
CA ALA A 322 0.20 -9.83 8.51
C ALA A 322 0.48 -11.05 9.40
N TYR A 323 1.65 -11.10 9.97
CA TYR A 323 2.14 -12.21 10.81
C TYR A 323 2.62 -11.71 12.17
N SER A 324 2.50 -12.55 13.20
CA SER A 324 3.10 -12.30 14.52
C SER A 324 3.57 -13.58 15.17
N THR A 325 4.63 -13.48 15.96
CA THR A 325 5.19 -14.57 16.78
C THR A 325 5.76 -14.02 18.09
N GLU A 326 6.01 -14.91 19.04
CA GLU A 326 6.56 -14.58 20.35
C GLU A 326 7.86 -15.34 20.58
N TYR A 327 8.87 -14.64 21.07
CA TYR A 327 10.14 -15.20 21.49
C TYR A 327 10.29 -15.07 23.01
N ALA A 328 10.53 -16.18 23.69
CA ALA A 328 10.69 -16.24 25.16
C ALA A 328 12.10 -15.84 25.61
#